data_7ff08a72b936727a53c59ecf4306dc9c
#
_entry.id   7ff08a72b936727a53c59ecf4306dc9c
#
_cell.length_a   1.000
_cell.length_b   1.000
_cell.length_c   1.000
_cell.angle_alpha   90.00
_cell.angle_beta   90.00
_cell.angle_gamma   90.00
#
_symmetry.space_group_name_H-M   'P 1'
#
loop_
_entity.id
_entity.type
_entity.pdbx_description
1 polymer ?
#
loop_
_entity_poly.entity_id
_entity_poly.type
_entity_poly.pdbx_seq_one_letter_code
_entity_poly.pdbx_strand_id
1 'polypeptide(L)'
;MLTWVEVVILLTSIGCMVVSAIRHPEWRGGLLTLGFVFVAIALNEFEAFWEGLLPDSFEEPELIPIGIAFAAAVLMAILNKRSSVSGFRAVIRNRRFPLLVWGLLFVSIFPNIAQHRRFWAWIEPSVEFSHDVREAAQEATKTLGYVLLLNWSLLFLKDKRHLRHHHPSPHEYLLWCNPLVPIGRGSRRQAYRIGDTGFCAKFYLPPEDCMPGKMERSIRREIKWRRFSRFCNSSSQEVYIYGKMRHAMPDWVRACMPPVCERVFHHKYGWGVLETLYLNPDGSAVVSCRREIARQQDEQAKAFIYTKVRDLLNELIARAARFHEPGNFHVLNRPDGSLELKMIDFEPDSKTLIPIESYLACWRRMKLCRKAKRFLAQLRSKYGIKVDVETEIG
;
A
#
# COMPACT_ATOMS: atom_id res chain seq x y z
N MET A 1 18.64 29.51 -13.08
CA MET A 1 19.39 28.24 -12.86
C MET A 1 18.50 27.07 -12.47
N LEU A 2 17.51 27.25 -11.58
CA LEU A 2 16.52 26.21 -11.22
C LEU A 2 15.73 25.71 -12.43
N THR A 3 15.27 26.59 -13.31
CA THR A 3 14.46 26.26 -14.49
C THR A 3 15.10 25.20 -15.40
N TRP A 4 16.42 25.25 -15.62
CA TRP A 4 17.12 24.23 -16.42
C TRP A 4 17.12 22.84 -15.75
N VAL A 5 17.22 22.80 -14.42
CA VAL A 5 17.14 21.54 -13.66
C VAL A 5 15.74 20.93 -13.80
N GLU A 6 14.70 21.75 -13.73
CA GLU A 6 13.30 21.34 -13.87
C GLU A 6 13.02 20.79 -15.28
N VAL A 7 13.52 21.45 -16.30
CA VAL A 7 13.44 21.00 -17.70
C VAL A 7 14.14 19.64 -17.87
N VAL A 8 15.36 19.48 -17.35
CA VAL A 8 16.06 18.19 -17.41
C VAL A 8 15.28 17.09 -16.70
N ILE A 9 14.68 17.39 -15.56
CA ILE A 9 13.81 16.45 -14.82
C ILE A 9 12.61 16.03 -15.67
N LEU A 10 11.92 16.99 -16.30
CA LEU A 10 10.76 16.72 -17.15
C LEU A 10 11.13 15.93 -18.41
N LEU A 11 12.20 16.31 -19.10
CA LEU A 11 12.69 15.59 -20.27
C LEU A 11 13.08 14.15 -19.92
N THR A 12 13.70 13.94 -18.77
CA THR A 12 14.01 12.60 -18.27
C THR A 12 12.73 11.80 -18.00
N SER A 13 11.72 12.44 -17.41
CA SER A 13 10.42 11.81 -17.15
C SER A 13 9.69 11.42 -18.44
N ILE A 14 9.72 12.29 -19.46
CA ILE A 14 9.21 12.03 -20.80
C ILE A 14 9.96 10.83 -21.42
N GLY A 15 11.29 10.84 -21.35
CA GLY A 15 12.11 9.73 -21.84
C GLY A 15 11.72 8.39 -21.18
N CYS A 16 11.47 8.38 -19.86
CA CYS A 16 10.98 7.21 -19.15
C CYS A 16 9.62 6.73 -19.68
N MET A 17 8.70 7.64 -20.00
CA MET A 17 7.39 7.28 -20.58
C MET A 17 7.52 6.71 -21.98
N VAL A 18 8.36 7.31 -22.83
CA VAL A 18 8.63 6.80 -24.19
C VAL A 18 9.24 5.39 -24.12
N VAL A 19 10.28 5.18 -23.31
CA VAL A 19 10.90 3.85 -23.13
C VAL A 19 9.89 2.85 -22.61
N SER A 20 9.03 3.26 -21.66
CA SER A 20 7.97 2.39 -21.16
C SER A 20 6.94 2.06 -22.24
N ALA A 21 6.58 3.02 -23.09
CA ALA A 21 5.65 2.81 -24.21
C ALA A 21 6.22 1.88 -25.29
N ILE A 22 7.53 1.93 -25.54
CA ILE A 22 8.22 1.01 -26.46
C ILE A 22 8.21 -0.41 -25.88
N ARG A 23 8.48 -0.56 -24.59
CA ARG A 23 8.52 -1.86 -23.89
C ARG A 23 7.15 -2.49 -23.71
N HIS A 24 6.09 -1.69 -23.76
CA HIS A 24 4.71 -2.09 -23.44
C HIS A 24 3.74 -1.62 -24.52
N PRO A 25 3.71 -2.30 -25.70
CA PRO A 25 2.84 -1.91 -26.81
C PRO A 25 1.36 -1.81 -26.42
N GLU A 26 0.93 -2.66 -25.48
CA GLU A 26 -0.45 -2.68 -24.97
C GLU A 26 -0.83 -1.45 -24.14
N TRP A 27 0.17 -0.69 -23.65
CA TRP A 27 -0.03 0.54 -22.87
C TRP A 27 0.43 1.79 -23.61
N ARG A 28 0.97 1.61 -24.83
CA ARG A 28 1.62 2.67 -25.60
C ARG A 28 0.79 3.95 -25.66
N GLY A 29 -0.50 3.84 -25.99
CA GLY A 29 -1.37 5.01 -26.11
C GLY A 29 -1.46 5.81 -24.81
N GLY A 30 -1.71 5.18 -23.68
CA GLY A 30 -1.83 5.87 -22.38
C GLY A 30 -0.52 6.48 -21.89
N LEU A 31 0.61 5.77 -22.12
CA LEU A 31 1.94 6.27 -21.72
C LEU A 31 2.40 7.42 -22.58
N LEU A 32 2.16 7.38 -23.89
CA LEU A 32 2.47 8.49 -24.78
C LEU A 32 1.57 9.70 -24.50
N THR A 33 0.27 9.50 -24.25
CA THR A 33 -0.63 10.59 -23.83
C THR A 33 -0.09 11.29 -22.58
N LEU A 34 0.32 10.53 -21.55
CA LEU A 34 0.92 11.09 -20.35
C LEU A 34 2.26 11.79 -20.64
N GLY A 35 3.07 11.23 -21.55
CA GLY A 35 4.30 11.88 -22.06
C GLY A 35 4.01 13.24 -22.66
N PHE A 36 2.98 13.39 -23.51
CA PHE A 36 2.58 14.67 -24.07
C PHE A 36 2.05 15.67 -23.01
N VAL A 37 1.40 15.19 -21.95
CA VAL A 37 1.06 16.06 -20.81
C VAL A 37 2.32 16.60 -20.14
N PHE A 38 3.35 15.78 -19.97
CA PHE A 38 4.63 16.25 -19.42
C PHE A 38 5.34 17.21 -20.39
N VAL A 39 5.22 17.00 -21.70
CA VAL A 39 5.69 17.96 -22.70
C VAL A 39 4.99 19.30 -22.56
N ALA A 40 3.66 19.31 -22.41
CA ALA A 40 2.91 20.56 -22.20
C ALA A 40 3.38 21.30 -20.94
N ILE A 41 3.62 20.58 -19.84
CA ILE A 41 4.17 21.17 -18.61
C ILE A 41 5.58 21.74 -18.87
N ALA A 42 6.44 21.00 -19.59
CA ALA A 42 7.79 21.46 -19.91
C ALA A 42 7.77 22.72 -20.79
N LEU A 43 6.87 22.80 -21.75
CA LEU A 43 6.74 23.94 -22.66
C LEU A 43 6.28 25.20 -21.91
N ASN A 44 5.47 25.05 -20.86
CA ASN A 44 5.07 26.17 -20.01
C ASN A 44 6.26 26.81 -19.26
N GLU A 45 7.30 26.01 -18.92
CA GLU A 45 8.50 26.52 -18.25
C GLU A 45 9.45 27.28 -19.22
N PHE A 46 9.17 27.26 -20.52
CA PHE A 46 9.91 28.01 -21.54
C PHE A 46 9.23 29.32 -21.96
N GLU A 47 8.43 29.92 -21.09
CA GLU A 47 7.71 31.16 -21.41
C GLU A 47 8.61 32.24 -22.03
N ALA A 48 9.70 32.57 -21.36
CA ALA A 48 10.68 33.57 -21.89
C ALA A 48 11.29 33.22 -23.25
N PHE A 49 11.34 31.92 -23.60
CA PHE A 49 11.80 31.48 -24.93
C PHE A 49 10.73 31.75 -25.99
N TRP A 50 9.47 31.50 -25.68
CA TRP A 50 8.37 31.72 -26.63
C TRP A 50 8.10 33.19 -26.85
N GLU A 51 8.24 34.04 -25.83
CA GLU A 51 8.16 35.50 -25.94
C GLU A 51 9.21 36.06 -26.95
N GLY A 52 10.41 35.47 -26.98
CA GLY A 52 11.45 35.86 -27.93
C GLY A 52 11.31 35.27 -29.34
N LEU A 53 10.48 34.24 -29.53
CA LEU A 53 10.36 33.53 -30.80
C LEU A 53 9.11 33.91 -31.60
N LEU A 54 8.03 34.29 -30.90
CA LEU A 54 6.74 34.61 -31.53
C LEU A 54 6.58 36.13 -31.65
N PRO A 55 5.81 36.61 -32.65
CA PRO A 55 5.55 38.05 -32.82
C PRO A 55 4.81 38.64 -31.60
N ASP A 56 5.11 39.90 -31.27
CA ASP A 56 4.47 40.67 -30.17
C ASP A 56 2.94 40.81 -30.29
N SER A 57 2.36 40.38 -31.41
CA SER A 57 0.92 40.33 -31.62
C SER A 57 0.19 39.24 -30.85
N PHE A 58 0.92 38.29 -30.22
CA PHE A 58 0.36 37.27 -29.39
C PHE A 58 0.43 37.72 -27.94
N GLU A 59 -0.74 37.87 -27.28
CA GLU A 59 -0.82 38.26 -25.89
C GLU A 59 -0.30 37.18 -24.90
N GLU A 60 -0.41 35.90 -25.30
CA GLU A 60 0.03 34.74 -24.50
C GLU A 60 0.68 33.70 -25.43
N PRO A 61 1.92 33.93 -25.88
CA PRO A 61 2.58 33.10 -26.89
C PRO A 61 2.83 31.65 -26.44
N GLU A 62 2.96 31.41 -25.12
CA GLU A 62 3.15 30.07 -24.51
C GLU A 62 1.94 29.16 -24.64
N LEU A 63 0.74 29.73 -24.80
CA LEU A 63 -0.48 28.90 -24.93
C LEU A 63 -0.51 28.12 -26.27
N ILE A 64 0.17 28.56 -27.30
CA ILE A 64 0.19 27.90 -28.60
C ILE A 64 0.89 26.54 -28.51
N PRO A 65 2.16 26.42 -28.05
CA PRO A 65 2.83 25.13 -27.94
C PRO A 65 2.18 24.21 -26.90
N ILE A 66 1.64 24.75 -25.79
CA ILE A 66 0.88 24.00 -24.80
C ILE A 66 -0.39 23.43 -25.43
N GLY A 67 -1.13 24.25 -26.17
CA GLY A 67 -2.34 23.83 -26.89
C GLY A 67 -2.05 22.73 -27.92
N ILE A 68 -0.94 22.84 -28.68
CA ILE A 68 -0.50 21.81 -29.62
C ILE A 68 -0.17 20.51 -28.89
N ALA A 69 0.58 20.54 -27.77
CA ALA A 69 0.94 19.37 -27.01
C ALA A 69 -0.31 18.70 -26.40
N PHE A 70 -1.27 19.50 -25.91
CA PHE A 70 -2.52 18.99 -25.38
C PHE A 70 -3.39 18.36 -26.48
N ALA A 71 -3.52 19.01 -27.63
CA ALA A 71 -4.22 18.46 -28.79
C ALA A 71 -3.59 17.13 -29.26
N ALA A 72 -2.26 17.05 -29.28
CA ALA A 72 -1.54 15.81 -29.58
C ALA A 72 -1.83 14.72 -28.55
N ALA A 73 -1.88 15.05 -27.25
CA ALA A 73 -2.24 14.12 -26.21
C ALA A 73 -3.66 13.54 -26.39
N VAL A 74 -4.63 14.42 -26.69
CA VAL A 74 -6.02 14.02 -26.95
C VAL A 74 -6.10 13.15 -28.22
N LEU A 75 -5.44 13.56 -29.29
CA LEU A 75 -5.41 12.80 -30.55
C LEU A 75 -4.80 11.41 -30.34
N MET A 76 -3.69 11.32 -29.64
CA MET A 76 -3.06 10.03 -29.28
C MET A 76 -3.98 9.16 -28.46
N ALA A 77 -4.71 9.72 -27.49
CA ALA A 77 -5.68 8.99 -26.70
C ALA A 77 -6.82 8.42 -27.55
N ILE A 78 -7.33 9.20 -28.50
CA ILE A 78 -8.42 8.82 -29.42
C ILE A 78 -7.96 7.74 -30.40
N LEU A 79 -6.83 7.99 -31.12
CA LEU A 79 -6.31 7.07 -32.15
C LEU A 79 -5.92 5.71 -31.56
N ASN A 80 -5.48 5.70 -30.30
CA ASN A 80 -5.04 4.49 -29.62
C ASN A 80 -5.98 4.09 -28.46
N LYS A 81 -7.30 4.30 -28.60
CA LYS A 81 -8.29 4.15 -27.53
C LYS A 81 -8.09 2.91 -26.64
N ARG A 82 -7.87 1.73 -27.25
CA ARG A 82 -7.69 0.48 -26.48
C ARG A 82 -6.41 0.51 -25.65
N SER A 83 -5.27 0.88 -26.23
CA SER A 83 -3.98 0.94 -25.53
C SER A 83 -3.90 2.15 -24.58
N SER A 84 -4.65 3.23 -24.85
CA SER A 84 -4.77 4.37 -23.94
C SER A 84 -5.52 3.96 -22.66
N VAL A 85 -6.68 3.31 -22.80
CA VAL A 85 -7.44 2.83 -21.63
C VAL A 85 -6.63 1.81 -20.81
N SER A 86 -5.93 0.88 -21.48
CA SER A 86 -5.09 -0.10 -20.78
C SER A 86 -3.87 0.56 -20.12
N GLY A 87 -3.25 1.53 -20.77
CA GLY A 87 -2.12 2.31 -20.24
C GLY A 87 -2.52 3.17 -19.04
N PHE A 88 -3.61 3.94 -19.14
CA PHE A 88 -4.15 4.70 -18.00
C PHE A 88 -4.54 3.77 -16.84
N ARG A 89 -5.15 2.64 -17.14
CA ARG A 89 -5.46 1.64 -16.11
C ARG A 89 -4.20 1.09 -15.45
N ALA A 90 -3.11 0.86 -16.20
CA ALA A 90 -1.83 0.45 -15.67
C ALA A 90 -1.21 1.53 -14.77
N VAL A 91 -1.26 2.80 -15.18
CA VAL A 91 -0.81 3.96 -14.40
C VAL A 91 -1.59 4.09 -13.08
N ILE A 92 -2.92 4.10 -13.14
CA ILE A 92 -3.78 4.21 -11.95
C ILE A 92 -3.61 3.02 -11.00
N ARG A 93 -3.39 1.82 -11.54
CA ARG A 93 -3.15 0.61 -10.76
C ARG A 93 -1.74 0.51 -10.20
N ASN A 94 -0.85 1.39 -10.63
CA ASN A 94 0.50 1.42 -10.09
C ASN A 94 0.46 1.76 -8.60
N ARG A 95 1.19 1.00 -7.80
CA ARG A 95 1.30 1.22 -6.35
C ARG A 95 1.79 2.63 -6.00
N ARG A 96 2.46 3.27 -6.93
CA ARG A 96 3.06 4.60 -6.79
C ARG A 96 2.26 5.70 -7.47
N PHE A 97 1.07 5.39 -7.95
CA PHE A 97 0.13 6.38 -8.50
C PHE A 97 -0.05 7.62 -7.60
N PRO A 98 -0.06 7.51 -6.27
CA PRO A 98 -0.08 8.70 -5.42
C PRO A 98 1.08 9.66 -5.64
N LEU A 99 2.30 9.19 -5.98
CA LEU A 99 3.42 10.07 -6.31
C LEU A 99 3.18 10.90 -7.57
N LEU A 100 2.55 10.29 -8.59
CA LEU A 100 2.13 11.01 -9.80
C LEU A 100 1.11 12.09 -9.47
N VAL A 101 0.07 11.74 -8.69
CA VAL A 101 -0.97 12.70 -8.30
C VAL A 101 -0.39 13.86 -7.50
N TRP A 102 0.42 13.56 -6.48
CA TRP A 102 1.07 14.60 -5.69
C TRP A 102 2.03 15.43 -6.54
N GLY A 103 2.83 14.82 -7.41
CA GLY A 103 3.70 15.53 -8.33
C GLY A 103 2.93 16.53 -9.19
N LEU A 104 1.81 16.11 -9.79
CA LEU A 104 0.96 16.99 -10.59
C LEU A 104 0.32 18.11 -9.74
N LEU A 105 -0.14 17.83 -8.52
CA LEU A 105 -0.68 18.84 -7.62
C LEU A 105 0.37 19.87 -7.22
N PHE A 106 1.60 19.44 -6.92
CA PHE A 106 2.71 20.31 -6.56
C PHE A 106 3.23 21.14 -7.72
N VAL A 107 3.05 20.70 -8.97
CA VAL A 107 3.41 21.49 -10.17
C VAL A 107 2.31 22.48 -10.54
N SER A 108 1.03 22.10 -10.44
CA SER A 108 -0.07 22.88 -11.02
C SER A 108 -0.91 23.67 -10.02
N ILE A 109 -1.20 23.14 -8.86
CA ILE A 109 -2.15 23.74 -7.89
C ILE A 109 -1.43 24.46 -6.75
N PHE A 110 -0.49 23.79 -6.09
CA PHE A 110 0.17 24.36 -4.91
C PHE A 110 1.02 25.59 -5.19
N PRO A 111 1.71 25.75 -6.36
CA PRO A 111 2.41 26.97 -6.68
C PRO A 111 1.47 28.19 -6.71
N ASN A 112 0.30 28.05 -7.32
CA ASN A 112 -0.71 29.11 -7.36
C ASN A 112 -1.22 29.46 -5.97
N ILE A 113 -1.42 28.44 -5.10
CA ILE A 113 -1.80 28.68 -3.69
C ILE A 113 -0.68 29.39 -2.94
N ALA A 114 0.57 28.96 -3.12
CA ALA A 114 1.74 29.57 -2.46
C ALA A 114 1.97 31.03 -2.87
N GLN A 115 1.62 31.41 -4.09
CA GLN A 115 1.69 32.79 -4.56
C GLN A 115 0.59 33.70 -3.95
N HIS A 116 -0.52 33.11 -3.48
CA HIS A 116 -1.68 33.88 -3.09
C HIS A 116 -1.52 34.53 -1.69
N ARG A 117 -1.61 35.85 -1.61
CA ARG A 117 -1.47 36.63 -0.36
C ARG A 117 -2.40 36.14 0.77
N ARG A 118 -3.64 35.73 0.44
CA ARG A 118 -4.62 35.22 1.41
C ARG A 118 -4.19 33.92 2.07
N PHE A 119 -3.43 33.08 1.38
CA PHE A 119 -2.91 31.83 1.95
C PHE A 119 -1.93 32.12 3.10
N TRP A 120 -1.02 33.08 2.91
CA TRP A 120 -0.04 33.45 3.92
C TRP A 120 -0.69 34.16 5.10
N ALA A 121 -1.68 35.02 4.85
CA ALA A 121 -2.46 35.68 5.92
C ALA A 121 -3.28 34.66 6.74
N TRP A 122 -3.64 33.50 6.17
CA TRP A 122 -4.28 32.42 6.90
C TRP A 122 -3.30 31.63 7.76
N ILE A 123 -2.03 31.46 7.33
CA ILE A 123 -0.99 30.77 8.11
C ILE A 123 -0.50 31.65 9.29
N GLU A 124 -0.16 32.88 9.00
CA GLU A 124 0.35 33.81 9.98
C GLU A 124 -0.19 35.23 9.71
N PRO A 125 -1.32 35.59 10.34
CA PRO A 125 -2.01 36.85 10.10
C PRO A 125 -1.20 38.10 10.52
N SER A 126 -0.24 37.93 11.43
CA SER A 126 0.58 39.02 11.98
C SER A 126 1.75 39.42 11.09
N VAL A 127 2.07 38.60 10.09
CA VAL A 127 3.25 38.80 9.24
C VAL A 127 2.83 39.00 7.77
N GLU A 128 3.23 40.11 7.18
CA GLU A 128 3.12 40.34 5.75
C GLU A 128 4.33 39.77 5.03
N PHE A 129 4.16 38.58 4.42
CA PHE A 129 5.22 37.94 3.64
C PHE A 129 5.50 38.72 2.35
N SER A 130 6.77 39.05 2.12
CA SER A 130 7.21 39.74 0.92
C SER A 130 6.89 38.96 -0.37
N HIS A 131 6.88 39.63 -1.52
CA HIS A 131 6.72 39.04 -2.82
C HIS A 131 7.75 37.93 -3.04
N ASP A 132 9.01 38.19 -2.71
CA ASP A 132 10.14 37.30 -2.92
C ASP A 132 10.00 35.98 -2.14
N VAL A 133 9.48 36.04 -0.91
CA VAL A 133 9.21 34.82 -0.10
C VAL A 133 8.10 33.98 -0.75
N ARG A 134 7.07 34.64 -1.27
CA ARG A 134 5.97 33.92 -1.93
C ARG A 134 6.41 33.28 -3.25
N GLU A 135 7.22 33.98 -4.03
CA GLU A 135 7.82 33.48 -5.26
C GLU A 135 8.79 32.32 -4.97
N ALA A 136 9.66 32.45 -3.97
CA ALA A 136 10.53 31.36 -3.53
C ALA A 136 9.74 30.12 -3.10
N ALA A 137 8.61 30.30 -2.40
CA ALA A 137 7.74 29.21 -2.01
C ALA A 137 7.03 28.56 -3.21
N GLN A 138 6.63 29.34 -4.20
CA GLN A 138 6.09 28.86 -5.46
C GLN A 138 7.09 27.99 -6.19
N GLU A 139 8.31 28.48 -6.39
CA GLU A 139 9.37 27.73 -7.09
C GLU A 139 9.78 26.47 -6.32
N ALA A 140 9.86 26.53 -5.00
CA ALA A 140 10.14 25.37 -4.17
C ALA A 140 9.05 24.28 -4.31
N THR A 141 7.77 24.67 -4.38
CA THR A 141 6.66 23.71 -4.59
C THR A 141 6.70 23.09 -5.98
N LYS A 142 6.98 23.87 -7.03
CA LYS A 142 7.17 23.33 -8.39
C LYS A 142 8.30 22.31 -8.43
N THR A 143 9.48 22.69 -7.93
CA THR A 143 10.65 21.79 -7.90
C THR A 143 10.35 20.48 -7.17
N LEU A 144 9.68 20.53 -6.02
CA LEU A 144 9.24 19.34 -5.31
C LEU A 144 8.32 18.47 -6.19
N GLY A 145 7.39 19.09 -6.89
CA GLY A 145 6.49 18.41 -7.83
C GLY A 145 7.25 17.69 -8.94
N TYR A 146 8.23 18.33 -9.57
CA TYR A 146 9.07 17.72 -10.60
C TYR A 146 9.89 16.53 -10.08
N VAL A 147 10.45 16.65 -8.88
CA VAL A 147 11.17 15.54 -8.24
C VAL A 147 10.25 14.34 -7.99
N LEU A 148 9.00 14.59 -7.58
CA LEU A 148 8.00 13.53 -7.38
C LEU A 148 7.62 12.86 -8.73
N LEU A 149 7.43 13.64 -9.80
CA LEU A 149 7.15 13.13 -11.14
C LEU A 149 8.31 12.27 -11.69
N LEU A 150 9.55 12.75 -11.55
CA LEU A 150 10.73 11.99 -11.94
C LEU A 150 10.84 10.67 -11.16
N ASN A 151 10.72 10.75 -9.86
CA ASN A 151 10.77 9.57 -9.01
C ASN A 151 9.68 8.55 -9.40
N TRP A 152 8.44 9.01 -9.62
CA TRP A 152 7.39 8.14 -10.12
C TRP A 152 7.74 7.51 -11.46
N SER A 153 8.25 8.29 -12.43
CA SER A 153 8.59 7.83 -13.77
C SER A 153 9.68 6.76 -13.76
N LEU A 154 10.77 7.00 -13.01
CA LEU A 154 11.86 6.04 -12.83
C LEU A 154 11.40 4.75 -12.16
N LEU A 155 10.55 4.89 -11.14
CA LEU A 155 10.03 3.75 -10.42
C LEU A 155 8.99 2.98 -11.23
N PHE A 156 8.22 3.65 -12.09
CA PHE A 156 7.33 3.02 -13.05
C PHE A 156 8.12 2.22 -14.08
N LEU A 157 9.19 2.81 -14.63
CA LEU A 157 10.08 2.14 -15.60
C LEU A 157 10.76 0.88 -14.99
N LYS A 158 11.15 0.94 -13.73
CA LYS A 158 11.78 -0.19 -13.00
C LYS A 158 10.78 -1.27 -12.58
N ASP A 159 9.50 -0.96 -12.50
CA ASP A 159 8.49 -1.89 -11.99
C ASP A 159 8.11 -2.94 -13.03
N LYS A 160 8.94 -3.98 -13.13
CA LYS A 160 8.69 -5.14 -13.99
C LYS A 160 7.45 -5.97 -13.58
N ARG A 161 6.82 -5.68 -12.43
CA ARG A 161 5.71 -6.49 -11.91
C ARG A 161 4.42 -6.32 -12.68
N HIS A 162 4.27 -5.19 -13.40
CA HIS A 162 3.12 -4.97 -14.29
C HIS A 162 3.13 -5.88 -15.52
N LEU A 163 4.30 -6.48 -15.83
CA LEU A 163 4.60 -7.19 -17.05
C LEU A 163 4.50 -8.68 -16.95
N ARG A 164 4.57 -9.21 -15.75
CA ARG A 164 4.45 -10.63 -15.59
C ARG A 164 2.99 -11.00 -15.87
N HIS A 165 2.76 -11.65 -17.01
CA HIS A 165 1.62 -12.55 -17.14
C HIS A 165 1.56 -13.33 -15.83
N HIS A 166 0.38 -13.37 -15.23
CA HIS A 166 0.19 -14.15 -14.03
C HIS A 166 0.42 -15.63 -14.40
N HIS A 167 1.63 -16.11 -14.12
CA HIS A 167 1.89 -17.53 -14.13
C HIS A 167 1.37 -18.06 -12.81
N PRO A 168 0.38 -18.96 -12.85
CA PRO A 168 -0.15 -19.54 -11.63
C PRO A 168 0.97 -20.23 -10.85
N SER A 169 1.01 -19.99 -9.54
CA SER A 169 1.94 -20.71 -8.68
C SER A 169 1.49 -22.17 -8.54
N PRO A 170 2.38 -23.08 -8.13
CA PRO A 170 1.99 -24.45 -7.83
C PRO A 170 0.81 -24.52 -6.85
N HIS A 171 0.75 -23.61 -5.89
CA HIS A 171 -0.34 -23.54 -4.92
C HIS A 171 -1.66 -23.03 -5.50
N GLU A 172 -1.63 -22.25 -6.59
CA GLU A 172 -2.87 -21.88 -7.30
C GLU A 172 -3.52 -23.07 -7.99
N TYR A 173 -2.73 -24.00 -8.50
CA TYR A 173 -3.28 -25.26 -9.02
C TYR A 173 -3.98 -26.06 -7.93
N LEU A 174 -3.40 -26.12 -6.71
CA LEU A 174 -4.08 -26.75 -5.57
C LEU A 174 -5.42 -26.08 -5.28
N LEU A 175 -5.47 -24.77 -5.33
CA LEU A 175 -6.68 -23.97 -5.13
C LEU A 175 -7.77 -24.28 -6.17
N TRP A 176 -7.39 -24.54 -7.43
CA TRP A 176 -8.34 -24.79 -8.51
C TRP A 176 -8.81 -26.25 -8.58
N CYS A 177 -7.96 -27.17 -8.14
CA CYS A 177 -8.25 -28.60 -8.20
C CYS A 177 -8.93 -29.17 -6.95
N ASN A 178 -9.01 -28.39 -5.85
CA ASN A 178 -9.57 -28.86 -4.60
C ASN A 178 -10.82 -28.06 -4.17
N PRO A 179 -11.75 -28.69 -3.44
CA PRO A 179 -12.92 -28.01 -2.91
C PRO A 179 -12.51 -26.96 -1.88
N LEU A 180 -13.23 -25.84 -1.90
CA LEU A 180 -13.08 -24.74 -0.94
C LEU A 180 -14.15 -24.85 0.14
N VAL A 181 -13.74 -25.23 1.35
CA VAL A 181 -14.63 -25.37 2.52
C VAL A 181 -14.49 -24.13 3.40
N PRO A 182 -15.57 -23.37 3.66
CA PRO A 182 -15.52 -22.23 4.57
C PRO A 182 -15.12 -22.64 5.98
N ILE A 183 -14.12 -21.95 6.56
CA ILE A 183 -13.62 -22.23 7.92
C ILE A 183 -13.68 -21.01 8.85
N GLY A 184 -13.81 -19.82 8.32
CA GLY A 184 -13.88 -18.61 9.13
C GLY A 184 -14.34 -17.42 8.31
N ARG A 185 -15.09 -16.52 8.95
CA ARG A 185 -15.61 -15.31 8.33
C ARG A 185 -15.20 -14.07 9.12
N GLY A 186 -14.47 -13.19 8.46
CA GLY A 186 -14.19 -11.84 8.95
C GLY A 186 -15.20 -10.82 8.42
N SER A 187 -15.01 -9.56 8.79
CA SER A 187 -15.89 -8.45 8.32
C SER A 187 -15.81 -8.21 6.82
N ARG A 188 -14.69 -8.54 6.19
CA ARG A 188 -14.42 -8.25 4.77
C ARG A 188 -14.00 -9.46 3.96
N ARG A 189 -13.52 -10.52 4.61
CA ARG A 189 -12.96 -11.70 3.97
C ARG A 189 -13.53 -12.97 4.57
N GLN A 190 -13.64 -13.97 3.72
CA GLN A 190 -13.95 -15.35 4.06
C GLN A 190 -12.69 -16.19 3.92
N ALA A 191 -12.38 -16.99 4.92
CA ALA A 191 -11.32 -17.99 4.86
C ALA A 191 -11.92 -19.35 4.44
N TYR A 192 -11.20 -20.04 3.55
CA TYR A 192 -11.56 -21.35 3.03
C TYR A 192 -10.41 -22.32 3.24
N ARG A 193 -10.69 -23.52 3.74
CA ARG A 193 -9.77 -24.64 3.68
C ARG A 193 -9.74 -25.19 2.25
N ILE A 194 -8.57 -25.55 1.76
CA ILE A 194 -8.37 -26.10 0.42
C ILE A 194 -8.26 -27.61 0.54
N GLY A 195 -9.37 -28.34 0.45
CA GLY A 195 -9.39 -29.78 0.65
C GLY A 195 -8.58 -30.20 1.89
N ASP A 196 -7.77 -31.25 1.74
CA ASP A 196 -6.86 -31.75 2.78
C ASP A 196 -5.39 -31.37 2.54
N THR A 197 -5.15 -30.27 1.82
CA THR A 197 -3.81 -29.85 1.39
C THR A 197 -2.96 -29.21 2.49
N GLY A 198 -3.51 -28.94 3.67
CA GLY A 198 -2.83 -28.18 4.73
C GLY A 198 -2.75 -26.68 4.46
N PHE A 199 -3.50 -26.16 3.48
CA PHE A 199 -3.56 -24.74 3.15
C PHE A 199 -4.95 -24.16 3.33
N CYS A 200 -5.00 -22.86 3.57
CA CYS A 200 -6.22 -22.07 3.48
C CYS A 200 -6.03 -20.86 2.57
N ALA A 201 -7.14 -20.39 2.01
CA ALA A 201 -7.16 -19.16 1.21
C ALA A 201 -8.19 -18.18 1.76
N LYS A 202 -7.82 -16.89 1.80
CA LYS A 202 -8.69 -15.79 2.23
C LYS A 202 -9.06 -14.94 1.03
N PHE A 203 -10.36 -14.80 0.76
CA PHE A 203 -10.90 -13.98 -0.32
C PHE A 203 -11.83 -12.92 0.23
N TYR A 204 -11.98 -11.82 -0.49
CA TYR A 204 -13.01 -10.84 -0.18
C TYR A 204 -14.39 -11.47 -0.28
N LEU A 205 -15.25 -11.14 0.69
CA LEU A 205 -16.66 -11.45 0.62
C LEU A 205 -17.28 -10.80 -0.62
N PRO A 206 -18.26 -11.43 -1.26
CA PRO A 206 -19.12 -10.75 -2.22
C PRO A 206 -19.73 -9.49 -1.59
N PRO A 207 -19.92 -8.40 -2.37
CA PRO A 207 -20.46 -7.14 -1.82
C PRO A 207 -21.82 -7.31 -1.12
N GLU A 208 -22.64 -8.24 -1.61
CA GLU A 208 -23.94 -8.63 -1.06
C GLU A 208 -23.86 -9.29 0.31
N ASP A 209 -22.75 -9.98 0.61
CA ASP A 209 -22.53 -10.72 1.85
C ASP A 209 -21.85 -9.87 2.95
N CYS A 210 -21.54 -8.62 2.67
CA CYS A 210 -20.96 -7.74 3.68
C CYS A 210 -22.01 -7.24 4.67
N MET A 211 -21.63 -7.14 5.96
CA MET A 211 -22.53 -6.80 7.07
C MET A 211 -23.38 -5.53 6.79
N PRO A 212 -24.66 -5.51 7.22
CA PRO A 212 -25.56 -4.35 7.03
C PRO A 212 -25.17 -3.16 7.93
N GLY A 213 -25.29 -1.92 7.41
CA GLY A 213 -25.10 -0.68 8.15
C GLY A 213 -24.48 0.48 7.38
N LYS A 214 -24.27 1.63 8.05
CA LYS A 214 -23.66 2.84 7.41
C LYS A 214 -22.24 2.58 6.86
N MET A 215 -21.50 1.68 7.47
CA MET A 215 -20.19 1.20 6.98
C MET A 215 -20.30 0.35 5.71
N GLU A 216 -21.45 -0.21 5.42
CA GLU A 216 -21.71 -1.13 4.35
C GLU A 216 -21.44 -0.55 2.96
N ARG A 217 -21.91 0.68 2.67
CA ARG A 217 -21.73 1.30 1.34
C ARG A 217 -20.26 1.56 1.03
N SER A 218 -19.50 2.02 2.00
CA SER A 218 -18.06 2.26 1.86
C SER A 218 -17.30 0.95 1.67
N ILE A 219 -17.61 -0.07 2.48
CA ILE A 219 -17.01 -1.40 2.41
C ILE A 219 -17.37 -2.09 1.10
N ARG A 220 -18.64 -2.06 0.68
CA ARG A 220 -19.09 -2.66 -0.58
C ARG A 220 -18.43 -2.01 -1.79
N ARG A 221 -18.29 -0.68 -1.80
CA ARG A 221 -17.59 0.04 -2.86
C ARG A 221 -16.11 -0.33 -2.88
N GLU A 222 -15.46 -0.39 -1.72
CA GLU A 222 -14.07 -0.81 -1.57
C GLU A 222 -13.84 -2.24 -2.06
N ILE A 223 -14.70 -3.18 -1.70
CA ILE A 223 -14.62 -4.59 -2.12
C ILE A 223 -14.83 -4.71 -3.62
N LYS A 224 -15.85 -4.06 -4.19
CA LYS A 224 -16.09 -4.08 -5.64
C LYS A 224 -14.89 -3.62 -6.44
N TRP A 225 -14.18 -2.59 -5.97
CA TRP A 225 -13.01 -2.05 -6.64
C TRP A 225 -11.74 -2.88 -6.40
N ARG A 226 -11.58 -3.48 -5.22
CA ARG A 226 -10.34 -4.13 -4.79
C ARG A 226 -10.29 -5.63 -5.06
N ARG A 227 -11.44 -6.30 -5.12
CA ARG A 227 -11.53 -7.77 -5.26
C ARG A 227 -10.73 -8.31 -6.44
N PHE A 228 -10.85 -7.67 -7.60
CA PHE A 228 -10.17 -8.07 -8.83
C PHE A 228 -8.92 -7.23 -9.14
N SER A 229 -8.58 -6.29 -8.28
CA SER A 229 -7.37 -5.48 -8.43
C SER A 229 -6.16 -6.21 -7.85
N ARG A 230 -5.17 -6.47 -8.71
CA ARG A 230 -3.90 -7.06 -8.28
C ARG A 230 -3.13 -6.17 -7.28
N PHE A 231 -3.30 -4.86 -7.33
CA PHE A 231 -2.46 -3.89 -6.62
C PHE A 231 -3.15 -3.24 -5.42
N CYS A 232 -4.43 -2.96 -5.54
CA CYS A 232 -5.21 -2.31 -4.47
C CYS A 232 -5.85 -3.33 -3.51
N ASN A 233 -5.54 -4.60 -3.65
CA ASN A 233 -6.07 -5.67 -2.83
C ASN A 233 -5.27 -5.79 -1.51
N SER A 234 -5.94 -5.88 -0.36
CA SER A 234 -5.29 -6.05 0.93
C SER A 234 -4.48 -7.35 1.02
N SER A 235 -4.91 -8.39 0.32
CA SER A 235 -4.15 -9.64 0.21
C SER A 235 -2.75 -9.43 -0.41
N SER A 236 -2.63 -8.53 -1.39
CA SER A 236 -1.32 -8.18 -1.96
C SER A 236 -0.43 -7.42 -0.98
N GLN A 237 -1.04 -6.61 -0.11
CA GLN A 237 -0.32 -5.90 0.95
C GLN A 237 0.09 -6.86 2.07
N GLU A 238 -0.78 -7.80 2.43
CA GLU A 238 -0.50 -8.85 3.41
C GLU A 238 0.72 -9.68 3.01
N VAL A 239 0.75 -10.20 1.80
CA VAL A 239 1.90 -10.96 1.26
C VAL A 239 3.17 -10.11 1.21
N TYR A 240 3.07 -8.82 0.88
CA TYR A 240 4.21 -7.93 0.90
C TYR A 240 4.77 -7.72 2.31
N ILE A 241 3.90 -7.51 3.29
CA ILE A 241 4.28 -7.32 4.70
C ILE A 241 4.90 -8.61 5.23
N TYR A 242 4.26 -9.74 4.99
CA TYR A 242 4.78 -11.06 5.33
C TYR A 242 6.20 -11.26 4.78
N GLY A 243 6.41 -11.03 3.48
CA GLY A 243 7.73 -11.19 2.87
C GLY A 243 8.79 -10.29 3.50
N LYS A 244 8.45 -9.02 3.79
CA LYS A 244 9.35 -8.09 4.47
C LYS A 244 9.69 -8.52 5.90
N MET A 245 8.69 -8.99 6.63
CA MET A 245 8.90 -9.50 7.98
C MET A 245 9.75 -10.76 7.97
N ARG A 246 9.42 -11.75 7.12
CA ARG A 246 10.15 -13.00 7.04
C ARG A 246 11.66 -12.80 6.79
N HIS A 247 12.02 -11.80 5.99
CA HIS A 247 13.43 -11.47 5.74
C HIS A 247 14.12 -10.71 6.89
N ALA A 248 13.38 -9.95 7.68
CA ALA A 248 13.94 -9.09 8.72
C ALA A 248 13.97 -9.74 10.11
N MET A 249 13.17 -10.80 10.32
CA MET A 249 13.02 -11.43 11.65
C MET A 249 14.00 -12.55 11.89
N PRO A 250 14.39 -12.79 13.17
CA PRO A 250 15.21 -13.93 13.55
C PRO A 250 14.45 -15.25 13.39
N ASP A 251 15.19 -16.36 13.40
CA ASP A 251 14.63 -17.69 13.11
C ASP A 251 13.47 -18.09 14.02
N TRP A 252 13.56 -17.80 15.30
CA TRP A 252 12.52 -18.13 16.25
C TRP A 252 11.21 -17.38 16.00
N VAL A 253 11.28 -16.11 15.52
CA VAL A 253 10.08 -15.36 15.09
C VAL A 253 9.57 -15.89 13.76
N ARG A 254 10.48 -16.26 12.85
CA ARG A 254 10.09 -16.88 11.57
C ARG A 254 9.37 -18.22 11.78
N ALA A 255 9.73 -18.97 12.82
CA ALA A 255 9.01 -20.20 13.21
C ALA A 255 7.57 -19.93 13.66
N CYS A 256 7.29 -18.73 14.17
CA CYS A 256 5.92 -18.30 14.50
C CYS A 256 5.11 -17.90 13.26
N MET A 257 5.75 -17.64 12.12
CA MET A 257 5.09 -17.21 10.87
C MET A 257 4.70 -18.43 10.04
N PRO A 258 3.64 -18.36 9.19
CA PRO A 258 3.32 -19.45 8.30
C PRO A 258 4.47 -19.72 7.32
N PRO A 259 4.83 -20.98 7.06
CA PRO A 259 5.85 -21.32 6.05
C PRO A 259 5.52 -20.77 4.66
N VAL A 260 4.27 -20.79 4.30
CA VAL A 260 3.74 -20.30 3.03
C VAL A 260 2.75 -19.17 3.29
N CYS A 261 2.94 -18.05 2.61
CA CYS A 261 1.97 -16.96 2.50
C CYS A 261 2.19 -16.28 1.15
N GLU A 262 1.28 -16.52 0.22
CA GLU A 262 1.40 -16.00 -1.14
C GLU A 262 0.08 -15.49 -1.68
N ARG A 263 0.18 -14.64 -2.70
CA ARG A 263 -1.00 -14.11 -3.38
C ARG A 263 -1.45 -15.10 -4.45
N VAL A 264 -2.73 -15.40 -4.44
CA VAL A 264 -3.38 -16.32 -5.38
C VAL A 264 -4.59 -15.68 -6.04
N PHE A 265 -4.95 -16.19 -7.22
CA PHE A 265 -6.14 -15.76 -7.95
C PHE A 265 -7.11 -16.91 -8.12
N HIS A 266 -8.39 -16.65 -7.85
CA HIS A 266 -9.48 -17.58 -8.12
C HIS A 266 -10.54 -16.89 -8.98
N HIS A 267 -10.99 -17.55 -10.06
CA HIS A 267 -11.91 -16.97 -11.06
C HIS A 267 -13.21 -16.43 -10.44
N LYS A 268 -13.77 -17.12 -9.45
CA LYS A 268 -15.00 -16.74 -8.75
C LYS A 268 -14.78 -15.68 -7.66
N TYR A 269 -13.66 -15.80 -6.90
CA TYR A 269 -13.43 -15.00 -5.70
C TYR A 269 -12.47 -13.83 -5.93
N GLY A 270 -11.73 -13.78 -7.05
CA GLY A 270 -10.74 -12.77 -7.36
C GLY A 270 -9.40 -13.01 -6.66
N TRP A 271 -8.69 -11.93 -6.35
CA TRP A 271 -7.39 -12.00 -5.68
C TRP A 271 -7.54 -12.26 -4.19
N GLY A 272 -6.82 -13.24 -3.68
CA GLY A 272 -6.77 -13.63 -2.30
C GLY A 272 -5.34 -13.85 -1.80
N VAL A 273 -5.23 -14.29 -0.56
CA VAL A 273 -3.99 -14.78 0.04
C VAL A 273 -4.18 -16.26 0.39
N LEU A 274 -3.18 -17.06 0.02
CA LEU A 274 -3.04 -18.45 0.43
C LEU A 274 -1.97 -18.51 1.51
N GLU A 275 -2.26 -19.22 2.58
CA GLU A 275 -1.32 -19.43 3.67
C GLU A 275 -1.43 -20.84 4.24
N THR A 276 -0.40 -21.28 4.97
CA THR A 276 -0.43 -22.54 5.69
C THR A 276 -1.57 -22.53 6.71
N LEU A 277 -2.40 -23.55 6.68
CA LEU A 277 -3.47 -23.77 7.66
C LEU A 277 -2.89 -24.45 8.88
N TYR A 278 -3.02 -23.80 10.03
CA TYR A 278 -2.65 -24.41 11.30
C TYR A 278 -3.86 -25.11 11.91
N LEU A 279 -3.71 -26.40 12.19
CA LEU A 279 -4.70 -27.22 12.86
C LEU A 279 -4.04 -27.88 14.08
N ASN A 280 -4.81 -27.99 15.16
CA ASN A 280 -4.43 -28.81 16.29
C ASN A 280 -4.42 -30.29 15.92
N PRO A 281 -3.82 -31.19 16.73
CA PRO A 281 -3.79 -32.63 16.46
C PRO A 281 -5.17 -33.28 16.28
N ASP A 282 -6.18 -32.72 16.92
CA ASP A 282 -7.59 -33.15 16.80
C ASP A 282 -8.29 -32.63 15.54
N GLY A 283 -7.57 -31.94 14.66
CA GLY A 283 -8.10 -31.31 13.45
C GLY A 283 -8.86 -30.01 13.69
N SER A 284 -8.98 -29.54 14.92
CA SER A 284 -9.60 -28.26 15.24
C SER A 284 -8.71 -27.08 14.82
N ALA A 285 -9.34 -25.96 14.48
CA ALA A 285 -8.61 -24.74 14.15
C ALA A 285 -7.90 -24.17 15.39
N VAL A 286 -6.69 -23.64 15.18
CA VAL A 286 -5.97 -22.89 16.21
C VAL A 286 -6.81 -21.71 16.72
N VAL A 287 -6.71 -21.44 18.00
CA VAL A 287 -7.46 -20.37 18.66
C VAL A 287 -6.57 -19.18 19.00
N SER A 288 -7.15 -17.99 19.09
CA SER A 288 -6.36 -16.81 19.50
C SER A 288 -5.80 -17.01 20.91
N CYS A 289 -4.62 -16.44 21.17
CA CYS A 289 -3.98 -16.52 22.50
C CYS A 289 -4.91 -16.05 23.63
N ARG A 290 -5.80 -15.07 23.37
CA ARG A 290 -6.84 -14.65 24.34
C ARG A 290 -7.80 -15.78 24.71
N ARG A 291 -8.27 -16.53 23.72
CA ARG A 291 -9.20 -17.66 23.94
C ARG A 291 -8.49 -18.83 24.60
N GLU A 292 -7.25 -19.06 24.21
CA GLU A 292 -6.48 -20.13 24.81
C GLU A 292 -6.19 -19.84 26.28
N ILE A 293 -5.70 -18.65 26.65
CA ILE A 293 -5.50 -18.22 28.02
C ILE A 293 -6.81 -18.37 28.83
N ALA A 294 -7.97 -18.02 28.23
CA ALA A 294 -9.27 -18.16 28.90
C ALA A 294 -9.68 -19.60 29.15
N ARG A 295 -9.20 -20.57 28.38
CA ARG A 295 -9.49 -22.00 28.50
C ARG A 295 -8.56 -22.70 29.50
N GLN A 296 -7.34 -22.17 29.65
CA GLN A 296 -6.36 -22.77 30.53
C GLN A 296 -6.82 -22.62 32.01
N GLN A 297 -6.79 -23.70 32.76
CA GLN A 297 -6.99 -23.70 34.19
C GLN A 297 -5.67 -23.53 34.96
N ASP A 298 -4.58 -24.00 34.36
CA ASP A 298 -3.24 -23.90 34.94
C ASP A 298 -2.66 -22.48 34.78
N GLU A 299 -2.30 -21.87 35.90
CA GLU A 299 -1.70 -20.54 35.93
C GLU A 299 -0.30 -20.51 35.29
N GLN A 300 0.44 -21.62 35.33
CA GLN A 300 1.76 -21.71 34.66
C GLN A 300 1.60 -21.71 33.15
N ALA A 301 0.61 -22.42 32.62
CA ALA A 301 0.32 -22.40 31.18
C ALA A 301 -0.14 -20.99 30.70
N LYS A 302 -0.96 -20.29 31.49
CA LYS A 302 -1.34 -18.90 31.21
C LYS A 302 -0.11 -17.97 31.18
N ALA A 303 0.74 -18.07 32.20
CA ALA A 303 1.96 -17.27 32.31
C ALA A 303 2.94 -17.57 31.16
N PHE A 304 3.05 -18.85 30.77
CA PHE A 304 3.88 -19.24 29.61
C PHE A 304 3.40 -18.60 28.31
N ILE A 305 2.11 -18.70 27.97
CA ILE A 305 1.55 -18.08 26.77
C ILE A 305 1.76 -16.56 26.80
N TYR A 306 1.50 -15.92 27.94
CA TYR A 306 1.71 -14.49 28.12
C TYR A 306 3.17 -14.09 27.86
N THR A 307 4.12 -14.80 28.45
CA THR A 307 5.55 -14.55 28.30
C THR A 307 5.97 -14.69 26.83
N LYS A 308 5.57 -15.75 26.14
CA LYS A 308 5.85 -15.94 24.71
C LYS A 308 5.28 -14.81 23.85
N VAL A 309 4.06 -14.35 24.14
CA VAL A 309 3.44 -13.20 23.44
C VAL A 309 4.21 -11.93 23.71
N ARG A 310 4.60 -11.65 24.94
CA ARG A 310 5.40 -10.49 25.32
C ARG A 310 6.75 -10.48 24.59
N ASP A 311 7.47 -11.60 24.61
CA ASP A 311 8.79 -11.71 24.00
C ASP A 311 8.71 -11.49 22.47
N LEU A 312 7.69 -12.09 21.84
CA LEU A 312 7.43 -11.86 20.41
C LEU A 312 7.12 -10.39 20.11
N LEU A 313 6.29 -9.73 20.93
CA LEU A 313 5.98 -8.32 20.78
C LEU A 313 7.22 -7.43 20.96
N ASN A 314 8.08 -7.73 21.94
CA ASN A 314 9.33 -7.02 22.15
C ASN A 314 10.25 -7.10 20.92
N GLU A 315 10.42 -8.28 20.35
CA GLU A 315 11.21 -8.44 19.12
C GLU A 315 10.62 -7.70 17.92
N LEU A 316 9.28 -7.75 17.75
CA LEU A 316 8.60 -7.01 16.69
C LEU A 316 8.77 -5.49 16.87
N ILE A 317 8.72 -4.97 18.11
CA ILE A 317 8.94 -3.56 18.41
C ILE A 317 10.39 -3.17 18.15
N ALA A 318 11.36 -3.94 18.63
CA ALA A 318 12.78 -3.69 18.45
C ALA A 318 13.15 -3.53 16.96
N ARG A 319 12.55 -4.35 16.10
CA ARG A 319 12.76 -4.30 14.64
C ARG A 319 11.80 -3.39 13.89
N ALA A 320 10.98 -2.61 14.59
CA ALA A 320 9.95 -1.75 13.98
C ALA A 320 9.11 -2.52 12.95
N ALA A 321 8.67 -3.72 13.29
CA ALA A 321 7.92 -4.59 12.40
C ALA A 321 6.64 -3.95 11.88
N ARG A 322 6.19 -4.40 10.70
CA ARG A 322 4.95 -3.93 10.07
C ARG A 322 3.72 -4.68 10.54
N PHE A 323 3.84 -5.49 11.56
CA PHE A 323 2.74 -6.24 12.16
C PHE A 323 1.95 -5.36 13.12
N HIS A 324 0.62 -5.30 12.98
CA HIS A 324 -0.18 -4.29 13.67
C HIS A 324 -1.20 -4.82 14.67
N GLU A 325 -1.54 -6.09 14.61
CA GLU A 325 -2.63 -6.63 15.43
C GLU A 325 -2.14 -7.74 16.36
N PRO A 326 -1.81 -7.42 17.64
CA PRO A 326 -1.47 -8.45 18.63
C PRO A 326 -2.57 -9.49 18.85
N GLY A 327 -3.82 -9.17 18.48
CA GLY A 327 -4.93 -10.11 18.52
C GLY A 327 -4.83 -11.28 17.54
N ASN A 328 -3.94 -11.18 16.54
CA ASN A 328 -3.72 -12.22 15.52
C ASN A 328 -2.65 -13.25 15.92
N PHE A 329 -2.26 -13.28 17.19
CA PHE A 329 -1.47 -14.37 17.75
C PHE A 329 -2.39 -15.52 18.13
N HIS A 330 -2.06 -16.72 17.66
CA HIS A 330 -2.80 -17.95 17.90
C HIS A 330 -1.90 -18.99 18.54
N VAL A 331 -2.49 -19.88 19.28
CA VAL A 331 -1.79 -20.98 19.95
C VAL A 331 -2.10 -22.28 19.22
N LEU A 332 -1.04 -22.97 18.84
CA LEU A 332 -1.08 -24.31 18.28
C LEU A 332 -0.69 -25.30 19.38
N ASN A 333 -1.57 -26.26 19.67
CA ASN A 333 -1.26 -27.37 20.52
C ASN A 333 -0.53 -28.44 19.70
N ARG A 334 0.62 -28.88 20.18
CA ARG A 334 1.39 -29.96 19.55
C ARG A 334 0.93 -31.31 20.10
N PRO A 335 1.19 -32.43 19.33
CA PRO A 335 0.86 -33.76 19.82
C PRO A 335 1.56 -34.16 21.15
N ASP A 336 2.72 -33.57 21.43
CA ASP A 336 3.47 -33.74 22.67
C ASP A 336 2.94 -32.89 23.85
N GLY A 337 1.85 -32.16 23.65
CA GLY A 337 1.26 -31.25 24.61
C GLY A 337 1.94 -29.89 24.72
N SER A 338 3.02 -29.63 23.95
CA SER A 338 3.66 -28.33 23.94
C SER A 338 2.80 -27.28 23.20
N LEU A 339 2.93 -26.02 23.64
CA LEU A 339 2.21 -24.88 23.08
C LEU A 339 3.14 -24.06 22.20
N GLU A 340 2.75 -23.83 20.95
CA GLU A 340 3.45 -22.96 20.03
C GLU A 340 2.63 -21.72 19.69
N LEU A 341 3.31 -20.56 19.66
CA LEU A 341 2.69 -19.33 19.21
C LEU A 341 2.80 -19.22 17.69
N LYS A 342 1.70 -18.89 17.03
CA LYS A 342 1.61 -18.67 15.58
C LYS A 342 1.05 -17.27 15.28
N MET A 343 1.63 -16.63 14.29
CA MET A 343 1.17 -15.35 13.74
C MET A 343 0.34 -15.62 12.50
N ILE A 344 -0.87 -15.10 12.45
CA ILE A 344 -1.71 -15.14 11.26
C ILE A 344 -2.20 -13.72 10.93
N ASP A 345 -2.64 -13.50 9.70
CA ASP A 345 -3.24 -12.24 9.26
C ASP A 345 -2.30 -11.02 9.36
N PHE A 346 -1.51 -10.82 8.32
CA PHE A 346 -0.53 -9.72 8.19
C PHE A 346 -1.15 -8.45 7.60
N GLU A 347 -2.44 -8.24 7.80
CA GLU A 347 -3.15 -7.09 7.23
C GLU A 347 -2.58 -5.75 7.72
N PRO A 348 -2.29 -4.81 6.83
CA PRO A 348 -1.85 -3.49 7.24
C PRO A 348 -3.02 -2.69 7.83
N ASP A 349 -2.76 -1.97 8.91
CA ASP A 349 -3.71 -1.04 9.53
C ASP A 349 -3.77 0.29 8.75
N SER A 350 -3.91 0.24 7.43
CA SER A 350 -3.92 1.45 6.60
C SER A 350 -5.34 1.91 6.30
N LYS A 351 -5.93 2.64 7.24
CA LYS A 351 -7.12 3.45 6.99
C LYS A 351 -6.75 4.85 6.47
N THR A 352 -5.48 5.20 6.43
CA THR A 352 -4.98 6.53 6.04
C THR A 352 -4.55 6.55 4.58
N LEU A 353 -4.88 7.63 3.88
CA LEU A 353 -4.52 7.86 2.47
C LEU A 353 -3.00 7.86 2.27
N ILE A 354 -2.27 8.35 3.25
CA ILE A 354 -0.80 8.34 3.31
C ILE A 354 -0.40 7.60 4.59
N PRO A 355 0.05 6.34 4.49
CA PRO A 355 0.49 5.59 5.66
C PRO A 355 1.91 6.04 6.09
N ILE A 356 2.04 7.24 6.65
CA ILE A 356 3.32 7.81 7.13
C ILE A 356 4.04 6.81 8.05
N GLU A 357 3.28 6.14 8.90
CA GLU A 357 3.79 5.07 9.77
C GLU A 357 4.40 3.90 9.01
N SER A 358 4.02 3.68 7.75
CA SER A 358 4.61 2.63 6.92
C SER A 358 6.02 2.98 6.44
N TYR A 359 6.39 4.25 6.46
CA TYR A 359 7.69 4.75 6.00
C TYR A 359 8.65 5.05 7.16
N LEU A 360 8.16 5.52 8.29
CA LEU A 360 8.98 5.90 9.44
C LEU A 360 9.07 4.77 10.48
N ALA A 361 10.26 4.22 10.67
CA ALA A 361 10.51 3.13 11.62
C ALA A 361 10.18 3.52 13.07
N CYS A 362 10.51 4.76 13.47
CA CYS A 362 10.22 5.27 14.81
C CYS A 362 8.70 5.31 15.08
N TRP A 363 7.89 5.72 14.12
CA TRP A 363 6.44 5.77 14.29
C TRP A 363 5.80 4.38 14.31
N ARG A 364 6.30 3.45 13.48
CA ARG A 364 5.87 2.04 13.59
C ARG A 364 6.16 1.47 14.96
N ARG A 365 7.39 1.71 15.48
CA ARG A 365 7.79 1.27 16.82
C ARG A 365 6.88 1.83 17.90
N MET A 366 6.64 3.15 17.92
CA MET A 366 5.73 3.79 18.89
C MET A 366 4.30 3.23 18.82
N LYS A 367 3.76 3.05 17.61
CA LYS A 367 2.39 2.54 17.42
C LYS A 367 2.28 1.10 17.89
N LEU A 368 3.24 0.26 17.53
CA LEU A 368 3.26 -1.14 17.95
C LEU A 368 3.45 -1.25 19.46
N CYS A 369 4.34 -0.46 20.06
CA CYS A 369 4.56 -0.40 21.50
C CYS A 369 3.25 -0.04 22.23
N ARG A 370 2.53 1.00 21.81
CA ARG A 370 1.23 1.38 22.41
C ARG A 370 0.19 0.27 22.31
N LYS A 371 0.09 -0.40 21.15
CA LYS A 371 -0.84 -1.52 20.97
C LYS A 371 -0.45 -2.71 21.82
N ALA A 372 0.84 -3.03 21.89
CA ALA A 372 1.37 -4.13 22.69
C ALA A 372 1.11 -3.92 24.20
N LYS A 373 1.43 -2.72 24.72
CA LYS A 373 1.15 -2.38 26.13
C LYS A 373 -0.32 -2.54 26.48
N ARG A 374 -1.23 -2.02 25.64
CA ARG A 374 -2.67 -2.17 25.85
C ARG A 374 -3.11 -3.64 25.82
N PHE A 375 -2.58 -4.40 24.87
CA PHE A 375 -2.94 -5.81 24.69
C PHE A 375 -2.48 -6.66 25.90
N LEU A 376 -1.24 -6.50 26.34
CA LEU A 376 -0.71 -7.20 27.51
C LEU A 376 -1.41 -6.80 28.79
N ALA A 377 -1.70 -5.52 28.99
CA ALA A 377 -2.49 -5.05 30.13
C ALA A 377 -3.90 -5.66 30.15
N GLN A 378 -4.56 -5.77 28.98
CA GLN A 378 -5.85 -6.46 28.86
C GLN A 378 -5.76 -7.95 29.21
N LEU A 379 -4.70 -8.66 28.77
CA LEU A 379 -4.50 -10.06 29.12
C LEU A 379 -4.32 -10.23 30.62
N ARG A 380 -3.49 -9.39 31.25
CA ARG A 380 -3.26 -9.44 32.71
C ARG A 380 -4.54 -9.16 33.50
N SER A 381 -5.20 -8.03 33.23
CA SER A 381 -6.37 -7.61 33.99
C SER A 381 -7.54 -8.58 33.84
N LYS A 382 -7.77 -9.10 32.63
CA LYS A 382 -8.92 -9.96 32.36
C LYS A 382 -8.74 -11.38 32.83
N TYR A 383 -7.51 -11.91 32.84
CA TYR A 383 -7.24 -13.32 33.14
C TYR A 383 -6.42 -13.54 34.42
N GLY A 384 -6.17 -12.47 35.18
CA GLY A 384 -5.50 -12.55 36.48
C GLY A 384 -4.06 -13.04 36.45
N ILE A 385 -3.36 -12.85 35.27
CA ILE A 385 -2.01 -13.41 35.09
C ILE A 385 -1.03 -12.70 36.04
N LYS A 386 -0.41 -13.42 36.93
CA LYS A 386 0.62 -12.96 37.84
C LYS A 386 1.98 -13.12 37.15
N VAL A 387 2.60 -12.04 36.78
CA VAL A 387 3.97 -12.00 36.20
C VAL A 387 4.72 -10.86 36.86
N ASP A 388 5.99 -11.08 37.21
CA ASP A 388 6.84 -10.04 37.79
C ASP A 388 6.96 -8.83 36.86
N VAL A 389 6.73 -7.65 37.44
CA VAL A 389 6.54 -6.39 36.70
C VAL A 389 7.82 -5.86 36.07
N GLU A 390 9.00 -6.35 36.50
CA GLU A 390 10.30 -5.78 36.11
C GLU A 390 10.68 -5.98 34.63
N THR A 391 9.92 -6.73 33.84
CA THR A 391 10.23 -7.05 32.43
C THR A 391 9.14 -6.59 31.45
N GLU A 392 8.42 -5.52 31.75
CA GLU A 392 7.48 -4.94 30.80
C GLU A 392 8.19 -4.20 29.65
N ILE A 393 7.52 -4.17 28.51
CA ILE A 393 7.96 -3.55 27.24
C ILE A 393 8.69 -2.23 27.49
N GLY A 394 9.99 -2.22 27.24
CA GLY A 394 10.88 -1.08 27.31
C GLY A 394 10.71 -0.12 26.11
#